data_b0c683a755c314affd786304071b3d94
#
_entry.id   b0c683a755c314affd786304071b3d94
#
_cell.length_a   1.000
_cell.length_b   1.000
_cell.length_c   1.000
_cell.angle_alpha   90.00
_cell.angle_beta   90.00
_cell.angle_gamma   90.00
#
_symmetry.space_group_name_H-M   'P 1'
#
loop_
_entity.id
_entity.type
_entity.pdbx_description
1 polymer ?
#
loop_
_entity_poly.entity_id
_entity_poly.type
_entity_poly.pdbx_seq_one_letter_code
_entity_poly.pdbx_strand_id
1 'polypeptide(L)'
;MKKLGFLLWGIMGGGMTFHGSGTVIHAQFLKAGDTIAVISPSSATDTATINGGCRTLQAWGYQTIVSPNALNNYHGFAGTIEERKADLMWTLRDPHIKAIMCSRGGDGAAHLLVGLPLDSLKKYPKLIIGFSDITALLCAEARANNMGIHGSMCHALKTYSGTDTVSQALKRMLTGDLPSYYVDPHPLNIIGKAKGIVVGGNFSVLNDLAGSDYDPLLLQDIILFIEDTDESMTKVDRMLHNMEIRGLIGNIRGIIVGQFTKYKHPENDFNDMYHMLHEYIKHYQIPVCYNFPVGHAHLRNFPLLTGATATLEISEDGVKLQYEK
;
A
#
# COMPACT_ATOMS: atom_id res chain seq x y z
N MET A 1 35.08 -41.62 43.92
CA MET A 1 33.82 -40.85 43.97
C MET A 1 34.16 -39.36 43.92
N LYS A 2 34.17 -38.75 42.78
CA LYS A 2 34.39 -37.30 42.61
C LYS A 2 33.07 -36.69 42.09
N LYS A 3 32.49 -35.78 42.88
CA LYS A 3 31.29 -35.00 42.52
C LYS A 3 31.69 -33.91 41.52
N LEU A 4 31.07 -33.92 40.34
CA LEU A 4 31.17 -32.85 39.37
C LEU A 4 30.05 -31.83 39.67
N GLY A 5 30.43 -30.61 40.04
CA GLY A 5 29.49 -29.51 40.20
C GLY A 5 29.21 -28.84 38.88
N PHE A 6 27.92 -28.74 38.48
CA PHE A 6 27.47 -27.93 37.36
C PHE A 6 27.29 -26.48 37.80
N LEU A 7 28.08 -25.57 37.24
CA LEU A 7 27.87 -24.13 37.32
C LEU A 7 26.82 -23.73 36.27
N LEU A 8 25.64 -23.29 36.73
CA LEU A 8 24.67 -22.59 35.89
C LEU A 8 25.15 -21.13 35.67
N TRP A 9 25.48 -20.78 34.45
CA TRP A 9 25.64 -19.40 34.06
C TRP A 9 24.25 -18.85 33.65
N GLY A 10 23.72 -17.96 34.48
CA GLY A 10 22.53 -17.17 34.16
C GLY A 10 22.90 -16.08 33.17
N ILE A 11 22.39 -16.18 31.93
CA ILE A 11 22.45 -15.09 30.99
C ILE A 11 21.32 -14.12 31.35
N MET A 12 21.67 -12.97 31.93
CA MET A 12 20.77 -11.83 32.05
C MET A 12 20.64 -11.21 30.70
N GLY A 13 19.53 -11.49 30.00
CA GLY A 13 19.10 -10.78 28.82
C GLY A 13 18.61 -9.38 29.18
N GLY A 14 19.45 -8.38 29.08
CA GLY A 14 19.06 -6.98 29.16
C GLY A 14 18.28 -6.62 27.91
N GLY A 15 16.94 -6.63 27.98
CA GLY A 15 16.09 -6.08 26.94
C GLY A 15 16.27 -4.56 26.89
N MET A 16 16.99 -4.05 25.89
CA MET A 16 16.96 -2.64 25.54
C MET A 16 15.60 -2.34 24.89
N THR A 17 14.66 -1.82 25.67
CA THR A 17 13.46 -1.18 25.15
C THR A 17 13.86 0.17 24.56
N PHE A 18 14.04 0.25 23.27
CA PHE A 18 14.12 1.53 22.58
C PHE A 18 12.71 2.16 22.57
N HIS A 19 12.42 2.99 23.57
CA HIS A 19 11.34 3.96 23.53
C HIS A 19 11.86 5.19 22.77
N GLY A 20 11.87 5.10 21.43
CA GLY A 20 12.01 6.26 20.58
C GLY A 20 10.66 6.95 20.48
N SER A 21 10.38 7.95 21.32
CA SER A 21 9.30 8.92 21.08
C SER A 21 9.74 9.86 19.96
N GLY A 22 9.86 9.34 18.75
CA GLY A 22 9.98 10.16 17.55
C GLY A 22 8.60 10.73 17.25
N THR A 23 8.49 12.05 17.18
CA THR A 23 7.32 12.73 16.62
C THR A 23 7.12 12.18 15.23
N VAL A 24 6.02 11.44 15.01
CA VAL A 24 5.67 10.92 13.68
C VAL A 24 5.36 12.15 12.82
N ILE A 25 6.25 12.47 11.89
CA ILE A 25 6.01 13.55 10.93
C ILE A 25 5.10 12.95 9.86
N HIS A 26 3.81 13.13 10.02
CA HIS A 26 2.85 12.68 9.01
C HIS A 26 2.87 13.64 7.82
N ALA A 27 2.74 13.10 6.59
CA ALA A 27 2.39 13.90 5.43
C ALA A 27 1.09 14.67 5.73
N GLN A 28 1.07 15.95 5.36
CA GLN A 28 -0.09 16.80 5.65
C GLN A 28 -1.18 16.56 4.62
N PHE A 29 -2.44 16.51 5.07
CA PHE A 29 -3.60 16.56 4.17
C PHE A 29 -3.66 17.89 3.43
N LEU A 30 -4.25 17.85 2.24
CA LEU A 30 -4.23 18.98 1.29
C LEU A 30 -5.31 20.01 1.61
N LYS A 31 -5.00 21.25 1.25
CA LYS A 31 -5.94 22.39 1.24
C LYS A 31 -6.18 22.85 -0.18
N ALA A 32 -7.28 23.54 -0.40
CA ALA A 32 -7.54 24.18 -1.69
C ALA A 32 -6.37 25.11 -2.08
N GLY A 33 -5.95 25.03 -3.33
CA GLY A 33 -4.79 25.77 -3.86
C GLY A 33 -3.44 25.07 -3.69
N ASP A 34 -3.34 23.98 -2.92
CA ASP A 34 -2.11 23.21 -2.80
C ASP A 34 -1.69 22.61 -4.15
N THR A 35 -0.38 22.47 -4.36
CA THR A 35 0.19 21.92 -5.59
C THR A 35 0.38 20.41 -5.47
N ILE A 36 -0.17 19.67 -6.43
CA ILE A 36 0.04 18.24 -6.63
C ILE A 36 0.95 18.07 -7.85
N ALA A 37 2.08 17.37 -7.67
CA ALA A 37 2.92 16.98 -8.78
C ALA A 37 2.40 15.68 -9.41
N VAL A 38 2.43 15.59 -10.73
CA VAL A 38 2.15 14.36 -11.48
C VAL A 38 3.46 13.79 -11.98
N ILE A 39 3.77 12.55 -11.57
CA ILE A 39 4.95 11.80 -12.01
C ILE A 39 4.55 10.49 -12.67
N SER A 40 5.45 9.88 -13.41
CA SER A 40 5.28 8.55 -14.00
C SER A 40 6.40 7.61 -13.52
N PRO A 41 6.25 6.99 -12.34
CA PRO A 41 7.34 6.19 -11.74
C PRO A 41 7.45 4.78 -12.33
N SER A 42 6.46 4.35 -13.10
CA SER A 42 6.28 2.98 -13.63
C SER A 42 6.32 2.96 -15.17
N SER A 43 5.33 2.33 -15.78
CA SER A 43 5.22 2.25 -17.25
C SER A 43 4.91 3.59 -17.89
N ALA A 44 5.34 3.73 -19.16
CA ALA A 44 5.07 4.90 -19.98
C ALA A 44 3.57 5.19 -20.09
N THR A 45 3.24 6.45 -20.21
CA THR A 45 1.86 6.97 -20.32
C THR A 45 1.74 7.97 -21.46
N ASP A 46 0.53 8.40 -21.76
CA ASP A 46 0.24 9.39 -22.78
C ASP A 46 -0.16 10.74 -22.20
N THR A 47 -0.01 11.78 -23.04
CA THR A 47 -0.38 13.16 -22.72
C THR A 47 -1.85 13.28 -22.33
N ALA A 48 -2.74 12.51 -22.97
CA ALA A 48 -4.18 12.56 -22.68
C ALA A 48 -4.49 12.06 -21.28
N THR A 49 -3.76 11.05 -20.81
CA THR A 49 -3.88 10.51 -19.44
C THR A 49 -3.42 11.52 -18.41
N ILE A 50 -2.24 12.11 -18.58
CA ILE A 50 -1.71 13.13 -17.65
C ILE A 50 -2.64 14.35 -17.63
N ASN A 51 -2.98 14.91 -18.80
CA ASN A 51 -3.84 16.08 -18.87
C ASN A 51 -5.25 15.81 -18.31
N GLY A 52 -5.78 14.59 -18.50
CA GLY A 52 -7.07 14.22 -17.93
C GLY A 52 -7.03 14.19 -16.40
N GLY A 53 -6.00 13.57 -15.81
CA GLY A 53 -5.78 13.61 -14.36
C GLY A 53 -5.59 15.02 -13.82
N CYS A 54 -4.76 15.83 -14.47
CA CYS A 54 -4.56 17.24 -14.10
C CYS A 54 -5.87 18.03 -14.11
N ARG A 55 -6.69 17.91 -15.17
CA ARG A 55 -8.00 18.60 -15.23
C ARG A 55 -8.90 18.21 -14.06
N THR A 56 -8.94 16.94 -13.70
CA THR A 56 -9.74 16.47 -12.56
C THR A 56 -9.23 17.06 -11.24
N LEU A 57 -7.93 17.02 -11.00
CA LEU A 57 -7.33 17.62 -9.80
C LEU A 57 -7.54 19.12 -9.71
N GLN A 58 -7.43 19.83 -10.84
CA GLN A 58 -7.72 21.26 -10.93
C GLN A 58 -9.20 21.59 -10.67
N ALA A 59 -10.12 20.76 -11.18
CA ALA A 59 -11.55 20.88 -10.89
C ALA A 59 -11.87 20.60 -9.39
N TRP A 60 -11.00 19.87 -8.69
CA TRP A 60 -11.08 19.69 -7.24
C TRP A 60 -10.49 20.85 -6.44
N GLY A 61 -9.87 21.84 -7.10
CA GLY A 61 -9.34 23.06 -6.50
C GLY A 61 -7.83 23.03 -6.21
N TYR A 62 -7.10 22.09 -6.78
CA TYR A 62 -5.64 21.98 -6.64
C TYR A 62 -4.88 22.61 -7.80
N GLN A 63 -3.66 23.05 -7.57
CA GLN A 63 -2.70 23.33 -8.62
C GLN A 63 -2.01 22.04 -9.06
N THR A 64 -1.63 21.94 -10.32
CA THR A 64 -0.92 20.75 -10.82
C THR A 64 0.37 21.15 -11.53
N ILE A 65 1.42 20.35 -11.32
CA ILE A 65 2.67 20.46 -12.06
C ILE A 65 3.06 19.07 -12.55
N VAL A 66 3.47 18.96 -13.81
CA VAL A 66 3.90 17.69 -14.39
C VAL A 66 5.41 17.62 -14.33
N SER A 67 5.95 16.48 -13.91
CA SER A 67 7.41 16.31 -13.85
C SER A 67 8.04 16.29 -15.25
N PRO A 68 9.31 16.70 -15.37
CA PRO A 68 9.97 16.86 -16.67
C PRO A 68 9.98 15.59 -17.54
N ASN A 69 10.13 14.42 -16.91
CA ASN A 69 10.28 13.16 -17.60
C ASN A 69 8.99 12.32 -17.66
N ALA A 70 7.85 12.83 -17.15
CA ALA A 70 6.61 12.07 -17.01
C ALA A 70 6.06 11.45 -18.31
N LEU A 71 6.44 11.98 -19.48
CA LEU A 71 6.02 11.53 -20.81
C LEU A 71 7.11 10.79 -21.57
N ASN A 72 8.27 10.55 -20.95
CA ASN A 72 9.34 9.79 -21.57
C ASN A 72 8.91 8.32 -21.78
N ASN A 73 9.55 7.67 -22.75
CA ASN A 73 9.34 6.26 -23.01
C ASN A 73 10.69 5.60 -23.31
N TYR A 74 11.07 4.68 -22.45
CA TYR A 74 12.27 3.87 -22.57
C TYR A 74 11.90 2.40 -22.36
N HIS A 75 11.81 1.64 -23.44
CA HIS A 75 11.40 0.22 -23.42
C HIS A 75 10.08 -0.06 -22.69
N GLY A 76 9.11 0.86 -22.77
CA GLY A 76 7.82 0.73 -22.10
C GLY A 76 7.76 1.33 -20.69
N PHE A 77 8.89 1.67 -20.08
CA PHE A 77 8.93 2.48 -18.85
C PHE A 77 8.82 3.98 -19.17
N ALA A 78 8.38 4.78 -18.22
CA ALA A 78 8.28 6.24 -18.36
C ALA A 78 9.65 6.94 -18.27
N GLY A 79 10.62 6.50 -19.07
CA GLY A 79 12.01 6.93 -19.05
C GLY A 79 12.95 5.95 -18.36
N THR A 80 14.23 6.31 -18.30
CA THR A 80 15.25 5.52 -17.61
C THR A 80 15.00 5.51 -16.10
N ILE A 81 15.68 4.66 -15.36
CA ILE A 81 15.61 4.63 -13.88
C ILE A 81 16.03 5.98 -13.31
N GLU A 82 17.09 6.57 -13.85
CA GLU A 82 17.65 7.84 -13.40
C GLU A 82 16.66 8.99 -13.61
N GLU A 83 16.01 9.06 -14.78
CA GLU A 83 15.00 10.08 -15.11
C GLU A 83 13.79 10.00 -14.16
N ARG A 84 13.21 8.79 -13.99
CA ARG A 84 12.07 8.56 -13.09
C ARG A 84 12.43 8.84 -11.63
N LYS A 85 13.64 8.46 -11.20
CA LYS A 85 14.16 8.73 -9.87
C LYS A 85 14.43 10.23 -9.64
N ALA A 86 14.93 10.93 -10.66
CA ALA A 86 15.12 12.38 -10.60
C ALA A 86 13.78 13.10 -10.41
N ASP A 87 12.73 12.70 -11.14
CA ASP A 87 11.37 13.23 -10.97
C ASP A 87 10.83 12.99 -9.56
N LEU A 88 10.95 11.78 -9.02
CA LEU A 88 10.54 11.46 -7.65
C LEU A 88 11.29 12.34 -6.64
N MET A 89 12.62 12.40 -6.75
CA MET A 89 13.45 13.17 -5.81
C MET A 89 13.22 14.67 -5.91
N TRP A 90 12.98 15.21 -7.10
CA TRP A 90 12.58 16.60 -7.29
C TRP A 90 11.27 16.89 -6.56
N THR A 91 10.23 16.07 -6.80
CA THR A 91 8.92 16.28 -6.18
C THR A 91 8.95 16.15 -4.66
N LEU A 92 9.77 15.24 -4.13
CA LEU A 92 9.96 15.10 -2.68
C LEU A 92 10.61 16.36 -2.07
N ARG A 93 11.65 16.90 -2.71
CA ARG A 93 12.45 18.01 -2.17
C ARG A 93 11.79 19.38 -2.30
N ASP A 94 10.94 19.58 -3.29
CA ASP A 94 10.28 20.88 -3.52
C ASP A 94 9.21 21.14 -2.44
N PRO A 95 9.38 22.17 -1.58
CA PRO A 95 8.45 22.47 -0.50
C PRO A 95 7.09 23.01 -0.98
N HIS A 96 6.99 23.46 -2.23
CA HIS A 96 5.73 23.91 -2.83
C HIS A 96 4.83 22.76 -3.23
N ILE A 97 5.40 21.59 -3.53
CA ILE A 97 4.64 20.37 -3.85
C ILE A 97 4.17 19.75 -2.53
N LYS A 98 2.86 19.51 -2.39
CA LYS A 98 2.24 18.96 -1.17
C LYS A 98 1.88 17.47 -1.29
N ALA A 99 1.62 17.00 -2.51
CA ALA A 99 1.37 15.60 -2.78
C ALA A 99 1.90 15.20 -4.17
N ILE A 100 2.01 13.89 -4.39
CA ILE A 100 2.53 13.30 -5.61
C ILE A 100 1.48 12.33 -6.14
N MET A 101 0.90 12.66 -7.31
CA MET A 101 -0.03 11.79 -8.03
C MET A 101 0.73 10.97 -9.06
N CYS A 102 0.64 9.65 -9.01
CA CYS A 102 1.19 8.80 -10.04
C CYS A 102 0.28 8.76 -11.27
N SER A 103 0.87 8.82 -12.47
CA SER A 103 0.10 8.84 -13.72
C SER A 103 -0.62 7.52 -13.96
N ARG A 104 0.08 6.41 -13.74
CA ARG A 104 -0.40 5.01 -13.82
C ARG A 104 0.56 4.08 -13.11
N GLY A 105 0.13 2.84 -12.90
CA GLY A 105 0.97 1.71 -12.56
C GLY A 105 1.60 1.06 -13.80
N GLY A 106 1.73 -0.23 -13.75
CA GLY A 106 2.38 -1.05 -14.77
C GLY A 106 3.55 -1.78 -14.17
N ASP A 107 4.79 -1.32 -14.44
CA ASP A 107 5.99 -2.00 -13.99
C ASP A 107 7.14 -1.01 -13.79
N GLY A 108 8.01 -1.25 -12.79
CA GLY A 108 9.27 -0.54 -12.61
C GLY A 108 9.34 0.47 -11.46
N ALA A 109 8.29 0.65 -10.64
CA ALA A 109 8.37 1.54 -9.47
C ALA A 109 9.40 1.04 -8.44
N ALA A 110 9.53 -0.27 -8.27
CA ALA A 110 10.53 -0.87 -7.39
C ALA A 110 11.97 -0.52 -7.78
N HIS A 111 12.25 -0.27 -9.07
CA HIS A 111 13.58 0.17 -9.53
C HIS A 111 14.03 1.47 -8.86
N LEU A 112 13.09 2.37 -8.51
CA LEU A 112 13.38 3.66 -7.91
C LEU A 112 13.88 3.53 -6.47
N LEU A 113 13.59 2.40 -5.83
CA LEU A 113 13.99 2.13 -4.46
C LEU A 113 15.47 1.75 -4.35
N VAL A 114 16.07 1.22 -5.42
CA VAL A 114 17.49 0.85 -5.42
C VAL A 114 18.36 2.05 -5.08
N GLY A 115 19.01 2.02 -3.89
CA GLY A 115 19.82 3.11 -3.39
C GLY A 115 19.04 4.40 -3.02
N LEU A 116 17.74 4.31 -2.74
CA LEU A 116 16.94 5.39 -2.15
C LEU A 116 16.92 5.20 -0.63
N PRO A 117 17.64 6.02 0.16
CA PRO A 117 17.61 5.86 1.62
C PRO A 117 16.23 6.18 2.18
N LEU A 118 15.72 5.35 3.11
CA LEU A 118 14.47 5.65 3.84
C LEU A 118 14.49 7.03 4.51
N ASP A 119 15.65 7.49 4.96
CA ASP A 119 15.81 8.81 5.56
C ASP A 119 15.50 9.97 4.60
N SER A 120 15.60 9.74 3.29
CA SER A 120 15.15 10.73 2.29
C SER A 120 13.64 10.89 2.29
N LEU A 121 12.89 9.80 2.44
CA LEU A 121 11.43 9.82 2.57
C LEU A 121 11.01 10.45 3.91
N LYS A 122 11.66 10.07 5.01
CA LYS A 122 11.41 10.66 6.34
C LYS A 122 11.63 12.18 6.36
N LYS A 123 12.65 12.65 5.66
CA LYS A 123 13.02 14.07 5.62
C LYS A 123 12.03 14.92 4.83
N TYR A 124 11.37 14.33 3.83
CA TYR A 124 10.49 15.03 2.89
C TYR A 124 9.13 14.33 2.79
N PRO A 125 8.37 14.24 3.91
CA PRO A 125 7.11 13.50 3.91
C PRO A 125 6.08 14.14 2.98
N LYS A 126 5.51 13.34 2.06
CA LYS A 126 4.46 13.75 1.14
C LYS A 126 3.47 12.62 0.92
N LEU A 127 2.22 12.96 0.65
CA LEU A 127 1.25 11.97 0.22
C LEU A 127 1.57 11.50 -1.19
N ILE A 128 2.03 10.26 -1.35
CA ILE A 128 2.13 9.59 -2.65
C ILE A 128 0.81 8.88 -2.91
N ILE A 129 0.20 9.12 -4.08
CA ILE A 129 -1.10 8.57 -4.47
C ILE A 129 -0.92 7.65 -5.66
N GLY A 130 -1.36 6.40 -5.51
CA GLY A 130 -1.33 5.39 -6.57
C GLY A 130 -1.64 3.99 -6.06
N PHE A 131 -1.70 3.01 -6.94
CA PHE A 131 -1.93 1.60 -6.61
C PHE A 131 -1.23 0.68 -7.62
N SER A 132 -1.44 -0.64 -7.54
CA SER A 132 -0.76 -1.59 -8.43
C SER A 132 0.76 -1.54 -8.19
N ASP A 133 1.59 -1.35 -9.21
CA ASP A 133 3.05 -1.23 -9.12
C ASP A 133 3.51 -0.12 -8.13
N ILE A 134 2.68 0.91 -7.90
CA ILE A 134 2.98 1.98 -6.92
C ILE A 134 3.01 1.45 -5.47
N THR A 135 2.50 0.27 -5.22
CA THR A 135 2.64 -0.43 -3.94
C THR A 135 4.09 -0.38 -3.42
N ALA A 136 5.08 -0.48 -4.31
CA ALA A 136 6.49 -0.40 -3.95
C ALA A 136 6.83 0.92 -3.22
N LEU A 137 6.35 2.06 -3.76
CA LEU A 137 6.58 3.38 -3.15
C LEU A 137 5.75 3.56 -1.87
N LEU A 138 4.50 3.07 -1.84
CA LEU A 138 3.63 3.16 -0.65
C LEU A 138 4.21 2.34 0.52
N CYS A 139 4.78 1.17 0.26
CA CYS A 139 5.48 0.37 1.26
C CYS A 139 6.72 1.10 1.79
N ALA A 140 7.50 1.72 0.92
CA ALA A 140 8.66 2.52 1.32
C ALA A 140 8.26 3.73 2.19
N GLU A 141 7.16 4.43 1.85
CA GLU A 141 6.60 5.51 2.68
C GLU A 141 6.19 4.99 4.06
N ALA A 142 5.46 3.88 4.15
CA ALA A 142 5.08 3.29 5.43
C ALA A 142 6.31 2.90 6.27
N ARG A 143 7.36 2.34 5.66
CA ARG A 143 8.64 2.03 6.32
C ARG A 143 9.40 3.28 6.78
N ALA A 144 9.16 4.40 6.13
CA ALA A 144 9.69 5.71 6.54
C ALA A 144 8.82 6.40 7.62
N ASN A 145 7.77 5.74 8.14
CA ASN A 145 6.74 6.29 9.02
C ASN A 145 5.94 7.45 8.37
N ASN A 146 5.77 7.42 7.08
CA ASN A 146 4.94 8.34 6.32
C ASN A 146 3.62 7.68 5.92
N MET A 147 2.67 8.53 5.52
CA MET A 147 1.41 8.10 4.94
C MET A 147 1.45 8.21 3.41
N GLY A 148 0.79 7.27 2.74
CA GLY A 148 0.49 7.32 1.31
C GLY A 148 -0.97 6.95 1.07
N ILE A 149 -1.44 7.06 -0.16
CA ILE A 149 -2.81 6.67 -0.52
C ILE A 149 -2.76 5.62 -1.62
N HIS A 150 -3.16 4.39 -1.28
CA HIS A 150 -3.52 3.39 -2.29
C HIS A 150 -4.84 3.83 -2.90
N GLY A 151 -4.85 4.22 -4.17
CA GLY A 151 -6.06 4.77 -4.79
C GLY A 151 -5.90 5.16 -6.25
N SER A 152 -6.97 5.72 -6.82
CA SER A 152 -7.04 6.08 -8.23
C SER A 152 -5.90 6.99 -8.68
N MET A 153 -5.38 6.71 -9.88
CA MET A 153 -4.33 7.48 -10.56
C MET A 153 -4.91 8.29 -11.74
N CYS A 154 -4.07 9.07 -12.44
CA CYS A 154 -4.50 9.90 -13.54
C CYS A 154 -5.33 9.16 -14.60
N HIS A 155 -5.02 7.88 -14.86
CA HIS A 155 -5.78 7.07 -15.82
C HIS A 155 -7.26 6.94 -15.43
N ALA A 156 -7.56 6.62 -14.17
CA ALA A 156 -8.93 6.52 -13.68
C ALA A 156 -9.60 7.91 -13.60
N LEU A 157 -8.88 8.92 -13.09
CA LEU A 157 -9.38 10.30 -13.01
C LEU A 157 -9.73 10.87 -14.38
N LYS A 158 -8.96 10.57 -15.43
CA LYS A 158 -9.30 10.90 -16.82
C LYS A 158 -10.59 10.19 -17.26
N THR A 159 -10.68 8.89 -17.00
CA THR A 159 -11.76 8.04 -17.52
C THR A 159 -13.11 8.42 -16.92
N TYR A 160 -13.16 8.70 -15.62
CA TYR A 160 -14.41 9.00 -14.89
C TYR A 160 -14.58 10.47 -14.55
N SER A 161 -13.66 11.33 -14.98
CA SER A 161 -13.69 12.78 -14.71
C SER A 161 -13.84 13.12 -13.22
N GLY A 162 -13.42 12.19 -12.34
CA GLY A 162 -13.47 12.36 -10.89
C GLY A 162 -14.87 12.42 -10.28
N THR A 163 -15.91 11.99 -10.98
CA THR A 163 -17.31 12.08 -10.53
C THR A 163 -17.85 10.77 -9.95
N ASP A 164 -17.17 9.66 -10.18
CA ASP A 164 -17.52 8.37 -9.61
C ASP A 164 -17.26 8.30 -8.11
N THR A 165 -17.89 7.31 -7.44
CA THR A 165 -17.82 7.16 -5.99
C THR A 165 -16.41 6.93 -5.46
N VAL A 166 -15.57 6.21 -6.21
CA VAL A 166 -14.18 5.91 -5.84
C VAL A 166 -13.32 7.18 -5.90
N SER A 167 -13.45 7.96 -6.99
CA SER A 167 -12.75 9.24 -7.13
C SER A 167 -13.20 10.26 -6.09
N GLN A 168 -14.50 10.30 -5.75
CA GLN A 168 -15.01 11.19 -4.70
C GLN A 168 -14.51 10.79 -3.30
N ALA A 169 -14.36 9.49 -3.04
CA ALA A 169 -13.72 9.02 -1.80
C ALA A 169 -12.24 9.46 -1.72
N LEU A 170 -11.50 9.38 -2.85
CA LEU A 170 -10.14 9.90 -2.92
C LEU A 170 -10.08 11.40 -2.66
N LYS A 171 -10.98 12.20 -3.29
CA LYS A 171 -11.07 13.64 -3.07
C LYS A 171 -11.23 14.00 -1.60
N ARG A 172 -12.12 13.28 -0.89
CA ARG A 172 -12.34 13.46 0.56
C ARG A 172 -11.08 13.10 1.35
N MET A 173 -10.47 11.95 1.05
CA MET A 173 -9.27 11.49 1.77
C MET A 173 -8.11 12.48 1.63
N LEU A 174 -7.94 13.11 0.47
CA LEU A 174 -6.91 14.14 0.24
C LEU A 174 -7.03 15.33 1.22
N THR A 175 -8.23 15.66 1.68
CA THR A 175 -8.47 16.75 2.63
C THR A 175 -8.48 16.32 4.10
N GLY A 176 -8.22 15.05 4.39
CA GLY A 176 -8.29 14.48 5.75
C GLY A 176 -9.69 14.11 6.20
N ASP A 177 -10.68 14.21 5.33
CA ASP A 177 -12.01 13.62 5.57
C ASP A 177 -11.94 12.11 5.32
N LEU A 178 -11.44 11.39 6.34
CA LEU A 178 -11.18 9.97 6.25
C LEU A 178 -12.47 9.17 6.28
N PRO A 179 -12.74 8.35 5.24
CA PRO A 179 -13.95 7.54 5.21
C PRO A 179 -13.92 6.43 6.28
N SER A 180 -15.08 6.13 6.84
CA SER A 180 -15.32 4.84 7.47
C SER A 180 -15.92 3.92 6.42
N TYR A 181 -15.27 2.79 6.17
CA TYR A 181 -15.79 1.80 5.23
C TYR A 181 -16.69 0.82 5.93
N TYR A 182 -17.84 0.55 5.31
CA TYR A 182 -18.78 -0.50 5.71
C TYR A 182 -18.95 -1.43 4.52
N VAL A 183 -18.65 -2.70 4.69
CA VAL A 183 -18.68 -3.71 3.63
C VAL A 183 -19.55 -4.88 4.09
N ASP A 184 -20.38 -5.39 3.19
CA ASP A 184 -21.22 -6.54 3.45
C ASP A 184 -20.40 -7.75 3.92
N PRO A 185 -21.00 -8.63 4.75
CA PRO A 185 -20.30 -9.83 5.23
C PRO A 185 -19.98 -10.78 4.07
N HIS A 186 -18.85 -11.47 4.20
CA HIS A 186 -18.47 -12.55 3.28
C HIS A 186 -18.44 -13.87 4.04
N PRO A 187 -18.90 -15.01 3.45
CA PRO A 187 -18.99 -16.30 4.15
C PRO A 187 -17.66 -16.80 4.74
N LEU A 188 -16.53 -16.38 4.14
CA LEU A 188 -15.18 -16.77 4.59
C LEU A 188 -14.60 -15.80 5.62
N ASN A 189 -15.30 -14.76 6.04
CA ASN A 189 -14.76 -13.81 7.04
C ASN A 189 -14.43 -14.54 8.34
N ILE A 190 -13.29 -14.14 8.94
CA ILE A 190 -12.90 -14.54 10.28
C ILE A 190 -13.20 -13.38 11.22
N ILE A 191 -14.23 -13.57 12.03
CA ILE A 191 -14.77 -12.54 12.93
C ILE A 191 -13.73 -12.13 13.97
N GLY A 192 -13.68 -10.84 14.28
CA GLY A 192 -12.82 -10.29 15.30
C GLY A 192 -12.56 -8.80 15.11
N LYS A 193 -11.68 -8.27 15.96
CA LYS A 193 -11.29 -6.87 15.93
C LYS A 193 -9.78 -6.75 15.99
N ALA A 194 -9.23 -5.92 15.12
CA ALA A 194 -7.83 -5.61 15.03
C ALA A 194 -7.60 -4.11 14.99
N LYS A 195 -6.50 -3.66 15.59
CA LYS A 195 -5.99 -2.29 15.47
C LYS A 195 -4.55 -2.37 15.01
N GLY A 196 -4.18 -1.55 14.03
CA GLY A 196 -2.82 -1.55 13.49
C GLY A 196 -2.61 -0.54 12.37
N ILE A 197 -1.38 -0.47 11.90
CA ILE A 197 -0.97 0.36 10.77
C ILE A 197 -1.43 -0.32 9.49
N VAL A 198 -2.21 0.36 8.66
CA VAL A 198 -2.67 -0.17 7.36
C VAL A 198 -1.51 -0.15 6.37
N VAL A 199 -1.11 -1.32 5.89
CA VAL A 199 -0.05 -1.47 4.88
C VAL A 199 -0.42 -2.57 3.90
N GLY A 200 0.13 -2.52 2.70
CA GLY A 200 -0.10 -3.53 1.67
C GLY A 200 -0.32 -2.94 0.29
N GLY A 201 -1.05 -3.65 -0.54
CA GLY A 201 -1.36 -3.32 -1.92
C GLY A 201 -1.36 -4.52 -2.83
N ASN A 202 -0.80 -4.35 -4.04
CA ASN A 202 -0.61 -5.45 -4.98
C ASN A 202 0.33 -6.49 -4.37
N PHE A 203 -0.14 -7.74 -4.27
CA PHE A 203 0.52 -8.77 -3.48
C PHE A 203 1.83 -9.24 -4.11
N SER A 204 1.89 -9.32 -5.44
CA SER A 204 3.13 -9.66 -6.13
C SER A 204 4.20 -8.58 -5.93
N VAL A 205 3.86 -7.31 -6.06
CA VAL A 205 4.78 -6.19 -5.81
C VAL A 205 5.23 -6.15 -4.35
N LEU A 206 4.33 -6.40 -3.41
CA LEU A 206 4.67 -6.49 -1.98
C LEU A 206 5.66 -7.64 -1.72
N ASN A 207 5.45 -8.79 -2.36
CA ASN A 207 6.36 -9.93 -2.24
C ASN A 207 7.75 -9.65 -2.81
N ASP A 208 7.86 -8.82 -3.85
CA ASP A 208 9.15 -8.43 -4.43
C ASP A 208 9.99 -7.55 -3.49
N LEU A 209 9.36 -6.90 -2.51
CA LEU A 209 10.06 -6.14 -1.47
C LEU A 209 10.53 -7.00 -0.29
N ALA A 210 10.20 -8.29 -0.31
CA ALA A 210 10.48 -9.21 0.78
C ALA A 210 11.94 -9.22 1.21
N GLY A 211 12.20 -8.96 2.49
CA GLY A 211 13.54 -8.94 3.09
C GLY A 211 14.37 -7.70 2.79
N SER A 212 13.83 -6.72 2.07
CA SER A 212 14.47 -5.41 1.88
C SER A 212 14.12 -4.45 3.03
N ASP A 213 14.80 -3.30 3.10
CA ASP A 213 14.47 -2.23 4.04
C ASP A 213 13.05 -1.66 3.83
N TYR A 214 12.48 -1.85 2.64
CA TYR A 214 11.15 -1.36 2.23
C TYR A 214 10.03 -2.35 2.52
N ASP A 215 10.35 -3.53 3.03
CA ASP A 215 9.38 -4.56 3.37
C ASP A 215 8.44 -4.12 4.50
N PRO A 216 7.15 -3.87 4.24
CA PRO A 216 6.24 -3.34 5.26
C PRO A 216 5.92 -4.36 6.35
N LEU A 217 6.15 -5.66 6.12
CA LEU A 217 5.94 -6.71 7.12
C LEU A 217 6.96 -6.65 8.26
N LEU A 218 8.01 -5.84 8.15
CA LEU A 218 8.94 -5.55 9.26
C LEU A 218 8.36 -4.56 10.28
N LEU A 219 7.25 -3.88 9.96
CA LEU A 219 6.50 -3.07 10.94
C LEU A 219 5.76 -4.00 11.91
N GLN A 220 5.53 -3.49 13.13
CA GLN A 220 4.73 -4.18 14.14
C GLN A 220 3.28 -3.71 14.11
N ASP A 221 2.37 -4.56 14.57
CA ASP A 221 0.95 -4.25 14.73
C ASP A 221 0.32 -3.70 13.43
N ILE A 222 0.43 -4.46 12.35
CA ILE A 222 -0.10 -4.08 11.04
C ILE A 222 -1.48 -4.67 10.75
N ILE A 223 -2.29 -3.94 10.00
CA ILE A 223 -3.42 -4.46 9.23
C ILE A 223 -2.93 -4.58 7.80
N LEU A 224 -2.69 -5.81 7.37
CA LEU A 224 -2.22 -6.09 6.02
C LEU A 224 -3.40 -6.12 5.05
N PHE A 225 -3.35 -5.34 3.96
CA PHE A 225 -4.28 -5.55 2.85
C PHE A 225 -3.54 -6.07 1.62
N ILE A 226 -4.17 -7.03 0.94
CA ILE A 226 -3.63 -7.66 -0.28
C ILE A 226 -4.69 -7.70 -1.38
N GLU A 227 -4.29 -7.40 -2.59
CA GLU A 227 -5.07 -7.53 -3.80
C GLU A 227 -4.13 -7.91 -4.95
N ASP A 228 -4.63 -8.50 -6.03
CA ASP A 228 -3.79 -8.77 -7.20
C ASP A 228 -4.60 -8.91 -8.50
N THR A 229 -3.91 -8.84 -9.63
CA THR A 229 -4.50 -9.06 -10.96
C THR A 229 -3.54 -9.84 -11.85
N ASP A 230 -4.09 -10.71 -12.69
CA ASP A 230 -3.36 -11.58 -13.64
C ASP A 230 -2.39 -12.60 -12.99
N GLU A 231 -2.35 -12.71 -11.67
CA GLU A 231 -1.51 -13.70 -11.00
C GLU A 231 -2.19 -15.08 -10.93
N SER A 232 -1.42 -16.15 -11.08
CA SER A 232 -1.97 -17.49 -10.89
C SER A 232 -2.15 -17.83 -9.42
N MET A 233 -3.12 -18.69 -9.09
CA MET A 233 -3.32 -19.18 -7.72
C MET A 233 -2.04 -19.81 -7.15
N THR A 234 -1.27 -20.54 -7.96
CA THR A 234 0.01 -21.14 -7.55
C THR A 234 1.06 -20.07 -7.15
N LYS A 235 1.09 -18.93 -7.83
CA LYS A 235 2.01 -17.84 -7.43
C LYS A 235 1.54 -17.18 -6.14
N VAL A 236 0.24 -16.91 -6.01
CA VAL A 236 -0.33 -16.34 -4.78
C VAL A 236 -0.10 -17.25 -3.59
N ASP A 237 -0.26 -18.56 -3.74
CA ASP A 237 0.09 -19.58 -2.76
C ASP A 237 1.55 -19.47 -2.30
N ARG A 238 2.49 -19.41 -3.25
CA ARG A 238 3.91 -19.26 -2.94
C ARG A 238 4.24 -17.95 -2.23
N MET A 239 3.60 -16.84 -2.60
CA MET A 239 3.79 -15.56 -1.96
C MET A 239 3.29 -15.57 -0.51
N LEU A 240 2.15 -16.22 -0.25
CA LEU A 240 1.61 -16.38 1.09
C LEU A 240 2.55 -17.20 1.98
N HIS A 241 3.02 -18.36 1.48
CA HIS A 241 3.97 -19.19 2.21
C HIS A 241 5.35 -18.52 2.39
N ASN A 242 5.76 -17.63 1.48
CA ASN A 242 6.97 -16.82 1.67
C ASN A 242 6.84 -15.94 2.92
N MET A 243 5.69 -15.30 3.15
CA MET A 243 5.45 -14.51 4.37
C MET A 243 5.55 -15.38 5.63
N GLU A 244 5.00 -16.60 5.58
CA GLU A 244 5.01 -17.55 6.68
C GLU A 244 6.43 -18.04 7.00
N ILE A 245 7.19 -18.48 5.97
CA ILE A 245 8.59 -18.92 6.10
C ILE A 245 9.48 -17.83 6.71
N ARG A 246 9.22 -16.57 6.43
CA ARG A 246 9.95 -15.42 6.98
C ARG A 246 9.60 -15.14 8.44
N GLY A 247 8.60 -15.81 9.00
CA GLY A 247 8.21 -15.67 10.41
C GLY A 247 7.57 -14.32 10.76
N LEU A 248 7.05 -13.59 9.77
CA LEU A 248 6.53 -12.22 9.96
C LEU A 248 5.03 -12.15 10.22
N ILE A 249 4.33 -13.30 10.20
CA ILE A 249 2.89 -13.38 10.48
C ILE A 249 2.56 -12.81 11.88
N GLY A 250 3.44 -12.97 12.85
CA GLY A 250 3.25 -12.42 14.19
C GLY A 250 3.14 -10.89 14.28
N ASN A 251 3.57 -10.17 13.25
CA ASN A 251 3.44 -8.72 13.15
C ASN A 251 2.05 -8.27 12.66
N ILE A 252 1.26 -9.20 12.09
CA ILE A 252 -0.04 -8.93 11.49
C ILE A 252 -1.13 -9.09 12.56
N ARG A 253 -1.96 -8.06 12.72
CA ARG A 253 -3.12 -8.06 13.64
C ARG A 253 -4.43 -8.36 12.94
N GLY A 254 -4.52 -8.11 11.64
CA GLY A 254 -5.69 -8.43 10.82
C GLY A 254 -5.34 -8.36 9.34
N ILE A 255 -6.13 -9.05 8.51
CA ILE A 255 -5.92 -9.08 7.06
C ILE A 255 -7.19 -8.62 6.33
N ILE A 256 -6.99 -7.76 5.35
CA ILE A 256 -8.00 -7.34 4.38
C ILE A 256 -7.63 -7.98 3.04
N VAL A 257 -8.40 -8.98 2.62
CA VAL A 257 -8.29 -9.57 1.29
C VAL A 257 -9.19 -8.77 0.34
N GLY A 258 -8.57 -7.99 -0.51
CA GLY A 258 -9.22 -7.20 -1.55
C GLY A 258 -9.61 -8.03 -2.76
N GLN A 259 -9.55 -7.41 -3.94
CA GLN A 259 -9.98 -8.04 -5.18
C GLN A 259 -8.81 -8.79 -5.83
N PHE A 260 -9.00 -10.08 -6.08
CA PHE A 260 -8.13 -10.86 -6.96
C PHE A 260 -8.84 -11.04 -8.29
N THR A 261 -8.29 -10.47 -9.36
CA THR A 261 -8.95 -10.43 -10.67
C THR A 261 -8.13 -11.12 -11.74
N LYS A 262 -8.80 -11.64 -12.79
CA LYS A 262 -8.18 -12.28 -13.97
C LYS A 262 -7.18 -13.40 -13.63
N TYR A 263 -7.26 -13.99 -12.45
CA TYR A 263 -6.39 -15.09 -12.08
C TYR A 263 -6.75 -16.36 -12.85
N LYS A 264 -5.73 -17.19 -13.10
CA LYS A 264 -5.92 -18.52 -13.69
C LYS A 264 -6.18 -19.53 -12.59
N HIS A 265 -7.26 -20.29 -12.73
CA HIS A 265 -7.51 -21.44 -11.88
C HIS A 265 -6.46 -22.52 -12.19
N PRO A 266 -5.79 -23.07 -11.18
CA PRO A 266 -4.99 -24.26 -11.37
C PRO A 266 -5.89 -25.48 -11.54
N GLU A 267 -5.32 -26.58 -11.96
CA GLU A 267 -5.97 -27.90 -11.99
C GLU A 267 -6.14 -28.51 -10.57
N ASN A 268 -6.08 -27.68 -9.51
CA ASN A 268 -6.27 -28.11 -8.13
C ASN A 268 -7.72 -27.84 -7.68
N ASP A 269 -8.16 -28.54 -6.63
CA ASP A 269 -9.54 -28.61 -6.19
C ASP A 269 -10.07 -27.38 -5.41
N PHE A 270 -9.36 -26.25 -5.40
CA PHE A 270 -9.89 -25.04 -4.77
C PHE A 270 -10.98 -24.39 -5.63
N ASN A 271 -12.09 -24.01 -5.02
CA ASN A 271 -13.22 -23.37 -5.70
C ASN A 271 -12.82 -22.03 -6.36
N ASP A 272 -12.04 -21.22 -5.65
CA ASP A 272 -11.55 -19.93 -6.12
C ASP A 272 -10.34 -19.45 -5.27
N MET A 273 -9.83 -18.27 -5.59
CA MET A 273 -8.71 -17.64 -4.89
C MET A 273 -9.01 -17.39 -3.39
N TYR A 274 -10.23 -17.00 -3.05
CA TYR A 274 -10.57 -16.72 -1.66
C TYR A 274 -10.63 -17.99 -0.80
N HIS A 275 -11.11 -19.10 -1.35
CA HIS A 275 -11.11 -20.39 -0.66
C HIS A 275 -9.67 -20.88 -0.42
N MET A 276 -8.78 -20.72 -1.40
CA MET A 276 -7.36 -21.04 -1.24
C MET A 276 -6.71 -20.19 -0.14
N LEU A 277 -6.87 -18.87 -0.21
CA LEU A 277 -6.32 -17.96 0.80
C LEU A 277 -6.89 -18.28 2.20
N HIS A 278 -8.20 -18.55 2.29
CA HIS A 278 -8.84 -18.89 3.55
C HIS A 278 -8.28 -20.17 4.16
N GLU A 279 -8.04 -21.21 3.36
CA GLU A 279 -7.50 -22.48 3.83
C GLU A 279 -6.17 -22.30 4.54
N TYR A 280 -5.32 -21.42 4.02
CA TYR A 280 -4.00 -21.16 4.60
C TYR A 280 -4.01 -20.11 5.72
N ILE A 281 -4.87 -19.08 5.64
CA ILE A 281 -4.86 -17.97 6.60
C ILE A 281 -5.65 -18.31 7.89
N LYS A 282 -6.69 -19.15 7.82
CA LYS A 282 -7.60 -19.42 8.94
C LYS A 282 -6.91 -19.87 10.23
N HIS A 283 -5.75 -20.52 10.14
CA HIS A 283 -5.01 -21.00 11.32
C HIS A 283 -4.19 -19.91 12.03
N TYR A 284 -4.04 -18.72 11.45
CA TYR A 284 -3.35 -17.61 12.14
C TYR A 284 -4.17 -17.01 13.29
N GLN A 285 -5.46 -17.33 13.39
CA GLN A 285 -6.37 -16.87 14.45
C GLN A 285 -6.44 -15.34 14.59
N ILE A 286 -6.34 -14.63 13.49
CA ILE A 286 -6.50 -13.17 13.39
C ILE A 286 -7.74 -12.83 12.57
N PRO A 287 -8.36 -11.65 12.76
CA PRO A 287 -9.49 -11.20 11.94
C PRO A 287 -9.11 -11.07 10.47
N VAL A 288 -9.93 -11.63 9.56
CA VAL A 288 -9.73 -11.56 8.12
C VAL A 288 -11.04 -11.26 7.43
N CYS A 289 -11.07 -10.25 6.56
CA CYS A 289 -12.20 -10.03 5.66
C CYS A 289 -11.83 -10.31 4.21
N TYR A 290 -12.82 -10.76 3.44
CA TYR A 290 -12.67 -11.11 2.02
C TYR A 290 -13.52 -10.21 1.13
N ASN A 291 -13.11 -10.07 -0.13
CA ASN A 291 -13.79 -9.28 -1.15
C ASN A 291 -13.97 -7.80 -0.76
N PHE A 292 -13.06 -7.27 0.06
CA PHE A 292 -13.07 -5.84 0.37
C PHE A 292 -12.90 -5.02 -0.92
N PRO A 293 -13.61 -3.88 -1.10
CA PRO A 293 -13.61 -3.14 -2.36
C PRO A 293 -12.31 -2.34 -2.59
N VAL A 294 -11.17 -3.03 -2.65
CA VAL A 294 -9.85 -2.49 -2.97
C VAL A 294 -9.16 -3.39 -3.98
N GLY A 295 -8.55 -2.84 -5.03
CA GLY A 295 -7.82 -3.59 -6.05
C GLY A 295 -8.17 -3.19 -7.48
N HIS A 296 -8.05 -4.14 -8.43
CA HIS A 296 -8.17 -3.89 -9.87
C HIS A 296 -9.58 -4.07 -10.43
N ALA A 297 -10.58 -4.41 -9.63
CA ALA A 297 -11.95 -4.52 -10.11
C ALA A 297 -12.54 -3.15 -10.42
N HIS A 298 -13.31 -3.07 -11.50
CA HIS A 298 -13.93 -1.84 -11.98
C HIS A 298 -14.78 -1.15 -10.92
N LEU A 299 -14.52 0.14 -10.65
CA LEU A 299 -15.20 0.98 -9.65
C LEU A 299 -15.23 0.39 -8.22
N ARG A 300 -14.29 -0.48 -7.91
CA ARG A 300 -14.15 -1.11 -6.60
C ARG A 300 -12.73 -0.94 -6.02
N ASN A 301 -12.04 0.12 -6.37
CA ASN A 301 -10.74 0.46 -5.79
C ASN A 301 -10.86 1.68 -4.87
N PHE A 302 -11.60 1.52 -3.77
CA PHE A 302 -11.74 2.60 -2.77
C PHE A 302 -10.38 2.90 -2.14
N PRO A 303 -10.06 4.19 -1.91
CA PRO A 303 -8.75 4.58 -1.43
C PRO A 303 -8.51 4.08 0.00
N LEU A 304 -7.30 3.56 0.25
CA LEU A 304 -6.82 3.24 1.59
C LEU A 304 -5.63 4.14 1.96
N LEU A 305 -5.66 4.71 3.15
CA LEU A 305 -4.55 5.50 3.70
C LEU A 305 -3.52 4.53 4.29
N THR A 306 -2.42 4.33 3.60
CA THR A 306 -1.30 3.48 4.04
C THR A 306 -0.40 4.22 5.02
N GLY A 307 0.22 3.50 5.95
CA GLY A 307 1.05 4.10 7.00
C GLY A 307 0.25 4.72 8.15
N ALA A 308 -1.08 4.75 8.07
CA ALA A 308 -1.96 5.26 9.10
C ALA A 308 -2.55 4.14 9.96
N THR A 309 -2.80 4.44 11.24
CA THR A 309 -3.46 3.50 12.16
C THR A 309 -4.96 3.44 11.91
N ALA A 310 -5.49 2.23 11.87
CA ALA A 310 -6.93 1.99 11.75
C ALA A 310 -7.40 0.88 12.68
N THR A 311 -8.71 0.81 12.87
CA THR A 311 -9.41 -0.32 13.49
C THR A 311 -10.21 -1.04 12.43
N LEU A 312 -9.96 -2.36 12.29
CA LEU A 312 -10.72 -3.30 11.49
C LEU A 312 -11.63 -4.09 12.43
N GLU A 313 -12.93 -4.04 12.20
CA GLU A 313 -13.93 -4.79 12.96
C GLU A 313 -14.75 -5.64 12.00
N ILE A 314 -14.79 -6.95 12.25
CA ILE A 314 -15.46 -7.94 11.41
C ILE A 314 -16.48 -8.64 12.30
N SER A 315 -17.75 -8.60 11.91
CA SER A 315 -18.87 -9.22 12.59
C SER A 315 -19.73 -10.03 11.61
N GLU A 316 -20.79 -10.65 12.11
CA GLU A 316 -21.81 -11.32 11.26
C GLU A 316 -22.57 -10.31 10.38
N ASP A 317 -22.70 -9.05 10.82
CA ASP A 317 -23.39 -7.99 10.10
C ASP A 317 -22.53 -7.34 9.00
N GLY A 318 -21.20 -7.55 9.01
CA GLY A 318 -20.29 -7.00 8.01
C GLY A 318 -18.93 -6.59 8.56
N VAL A 319 -18.24 -5.79 7.76
CA VAL A 319 -16.87 -5.32 8.00
C VAL A 319 -16.87 -3.80 8.15
N LYS A 320 -16.21 -3.30 9.18
CA LYS A 320 -15.96 -1.87 9.36
C LYS A 320 -14.44 -1.62 9.41
N LEU A 321 -13.96 -0.71 8.57
CA LEU A 321 -12.60 -0.15 8.66
C LEU A 321 -12.68 1.33 8.98
N GLN A 322 -12.03 1.77 10.05
CA GLN A 322 -12.06 3.15 10.52
C GLN A 322 -10.66 3.62 10.93
N TYR A 323 -10.19 4.70 10.32
CA TYR A 323 -8.91 5.35 10.66
C TYR A 323 -9.01 6.11 11.97
N GLU A 324 -7.91 6.18 12.70
CA GLU A 324 -7.76 7.05 13.86
C GLU A 324 -7.53 8.50 13.40
N LYS A 325 -8.05 9.46 14.18
CA LYS A 325 -7.89 10.89 13.92
C LYS A 325 -6.62 11.42 14.59
#